data_f57602183c2525d07c07c62c2f1ccdfc
#
_entry.id   f57602183c2525d07c07c62c2f1ccdfc
#
_cell.length_a   1.000
_cell.length_b   1.000
_cell.length_c   1.000
_cell.angle_alpha   90.00
_cell.angle_beta   90.00
_cell.angle_gamma   90.00
#
_symmetry.space_group_name_H-M   'P 1'
#
loop_
_entity.id
_entity.type
_entity.pdbx_description
1 polymer ?
#
loop_
_entity_poly.entity_id
_entity_poly.type
_entity_poly.pdbx_seq_one_letter_code
_entity_poly.pdbx_strand_id
1 'polypeptide(L)'
;QGLNATIRAVAKTLYNQLGNDVEIIGIIDGYRGLIYGETRKMKPENFSGILTMGGTILGTSRQPFKLMRVVDENSVDKVEAMKKNYKKLGLDCLVVLGGNGTQKTANLLREEGLNVVSLPKTIDNDLWGTDKTFGFQSAVDIATNVIDCIHSTATSHGRVFIIEVMAHTLCRYCRRCGYYPYPRNSV
;
A
#
# COMPACT_ATOMS: atom_id res chain seq x y z
N GLN A 1 0.81 -6.86 -0.73
CA GLN A 1 0.23 -7.58 0.39
C GLN A 1 -0.66 -6.64 1.20
N GLY A 2 -1.84 -7.08 1.65
CA GLY A 2 -2.74 -6.35 2.54
C GLY A 2 -3.60 -5.23 1.95
N LEU A 3 -3.39 -4.79 0.70
CA LEU A 3 -4.16 -3.69 0.09
C LEU A 3 -5.65 -4.01 -0.04
N ASN A 4 -5.98 -5.11 -0.68
CA ASN A 4 -7.38 -5.50 -0.88
C ASN A 4 -8.11 -5.76 0.45
N ALA A 5 -7.44 -6.39 1.42
CA ALA A 5 -7.99 -6.60 2.76
C ALA A 5 -8.31 -5.27 3.45
N THR A 6 -7.40 -4.30 3.37
CA THR A 6 -7.60 -2.96 3.95
C THR A 6 -8.69 -2.18 3.22
N ILE A 7 -8.71 -2.19 1.88
CA ILE A 7 -9.78 -1.59 1.06
C ILE A 7 -11.15 -2.16 1.48
N ARG A 8 -11.24 -3.49 1.59
CA ARG A 8 -12.47 -4.15 2.04
C ARG A 8 -12.87 -3.75 3.45
N ALA A 9 -11.92 -3.69 4.39
CA ALA A 9 -12.19 -3.30 5.78
C ALA A 9 -12.76 -1.88 5.86
N VAL A 10 -12.12 -0.92 5.18
CA VAL A 10 -12.59 0.47 5.10
C VAL A 10 -14.01 0.53 4.53
N ALA A 11 -14.23 -0.11 3.37
CA ALA A 11 -15.54 -0.09 2.71
C ALA A 11 -16.63 -0.70 3.59
N LYS A 12 -16.36 -1.87 4.19
CA LYS A 12 -17.33 -2.51 5.09
C LYS A 12 -17.66 -1.68 6.32
N THR A 13 -16.66 -1.05 6.92
CA THR A 13 -16.87 -0.18 8.08
C THR A 13 -17.74 1.02 7.72
N LEU A 14 -17.46 1.65 6.58
CA LEU A 14 -18.26 2.78 6.10
C LEU A 14 -19.71 2.37 5.83
N TYR A 15 -19.96 1.29 5.11
CA TYR A 15 -21.32 0.81 4.86
C TYR A 15 -22.04 0.36 6.14
N ASN A 16 -21.32 -0.22 7.10
CA ASN A 16 -21.93 -0.63 8.37
C ASN A 16 -22.33 0.57 9.25
N GLN A 17 -21.56 1.66 9.19
CA GLN A 17 -21.82 2.85 10.02
C GLN A 17 -22.75 3.86 9.35
N LEU A 18 -22.64 4.04 8.04
CA LEU A 18 -23.35 5.07 7.28
C LEU A 18 -24.45 4.51 6.36
N GLY A 19 -24.51 3.20 6.21
CA GLY A 19 -25.52 2.55 5.37
C GLY A 19 -25.45 2.98 3.92
N ASN A 20 -26.57 3.40 3.35
CA ASN A 20 -26.69 3.85 1.97
C ASN A 20 -26.30 5.33 1.76
N ASP A 21 -25.97 6.06 2.83
CA ASP A 21 -25.61 7.47 2.76
C ASP A 21 -24.15 7.67 2.33
N VAL A 22 -23.38 6.58 2.17
CA VAL A 22 -22.01 6.61 1.72
C VAL A 22 -21.88 6.15 0.27
N GLU A 23 -21.21 6.97 -0.53
CA GLU A 23 -20.75 6.61 -1.87
C GLU A 23 -19.23 6.42 -1.87
N ILE A 24 -18.74 5.28 -2.35
CA ILE A 24 -17.30 4.99 -2.45
C ILE A 24 -16.85 5.09 -3.89
N ILE A 25 -15.89 5.96 -4.13
CA ILE A 25 -15.25 6.14 -5.44
C ILE A 25 -13.84 5.56 -5.38
N GLY A 26 -13.58 4.52 -6.16
CA GLY A 26 -12.24 3.94 -6.32
C GLY A 26 -11.43 4.75 -7.32
N ILE A 27 -10.27 5.26 -6.88
CA ILE A 27 -9.33 5.95 -7.74
C ILE A 27 -8.37 4.92 -8.35
N ILE A 28 -8.34 4.85 -9.67
CA ILE A 28 -7.56 3.85 -10.41
C ILE A 28 -6.08 4.27 -10.43
N ASP A 29 -5.17 3.31 -10.24
CA ASP A 29 -3.73 3.55 -10.25
C ASP A 29 -3.23 4.61 -9.26
N GLY A 30 -3.90 4.75 -8.12
CA GLY A 30 -3.48 5.63 -7.03
C GLY A 30 -3.45 7.11 -7.43
N TYR A 31 -2.39 7.84 -7.07
CA TYR A 31 -2.32 9.29 -7.38
C TYR A 31 -2.37 9.62 -8.87
N ARG A 32 -1.94 8.71 -9.75
CA ARG A 32 -2.11 8.92 -11.19
C ARG A 32 -3.57 9.10 -11.56
N GLY A 33 -4.43 8.22 -11.06
CA GLY A 33 -5.86 8.33 -11.32
C GLY A 33 -6.47 9.60 -10.73
N LEU A 34 -5.99 10.07 -9.58
CA LEU A 34 -6.45 11.33 -9.02
C LEU A 34 -6.01 12.54 -9.86
N ILE A 35 -4.79 12.50 -10.44
CA ILE A 35 -4.28 13.55 -11.33
C ILE A 35 -5.11 13.63 -12.61
N TYR A 36 -5.39 12.50 -13.24
CA TYR A 36 -6.06 12.45 -14.56
C TYR A 36 -7.57 12.23 -14.49
N GLY A 37 -8.15 12.05 -13.29
CA GLY A 37 -9.58 11.83 -13.10
C GLY A 37 -10.05 10.41 -13.44
N GLU A 38 -9.15 9.42 -13.40
CA GLU A 38 -9.47 8.00 -13.68
C GLU A 38 -10.07 7.35 -12.44
N THR A 39 -11.39 7.18 -12.44
CA THR A 39 -12.12 6.71 -11.26
C THR A 39 -13.19 5.68 -11.63
N ARG A 40 -13.59 4.91 -10.63
CA ARG A 40 -14.69 3.94 -10.74
C ARG A 40 -15.59 4.04 -9.52
N LYS A 41 -16.90 4.19 -9.74
CA LYS A 41 -17.89 4.06 -8.67
C LYS A 41 -17.90 2.63 -8.16
N MET A 42 -17.73 2.47 -6.85
CA MET A 42 -17.66 1.17 -6.21
C MET A 42 -18.99 0.83 -5.54
N LYS A 43 -19.45 -0.38 -5.74
CA LYS A 43 -20.64 -0.94 -5.10
C LYS A 43 -20.23 -1.94 -4.02
N PRO A 44 -21.08 -2.25 -3.02
CA PRO A 44 -20.77 -3.23 -1.96
C PRO A 44 -20.28 -4.58 -2.51
N GLU A 45 -20.80 -5.02 -3.65
CA GLU A 45 -20.42 -6.30 -4.30
C GLU A 45 -18.97 -6.31 -4.76
N ASN A 46 -18.42 -5.14 -5.15
CA ASN A 46 -17.03 -5.03 -5.61
C ASN A 46 -16.01 -5.33 -4.52
N PHE A 47 -16.43 -5.31 -3.26
CA PHE A 47 -15.58 -5.63 -2.10
C PHE A 47 -15.74 -7.08 -1.65
N SER A 48 -16.59 -7.86 -2.31
CA SER A 48 -16.76 -9.27 -2.02
C SER A 48 -15.62 -10.09 -2.63
N GLY A 49 -15.15 -11.13 -1.92
CA GLY A 49 -14.14 -12.06 -2.41
C GLY A 49 -12.70 -11.52 -2.47
N ILE A 50 -12.46 -10.23 -2.20
CA ILE A 50 -11.12 -9.62 -2.36
C ILE A 50 -10.19 -9.80 -1.16
N LEU A 51 -10.66 -10.36 -0.04
CA LEU A 51 -9.88 -10.44 1.21
C LEU A 51 -8.57 -11.22 1.03
N THR A 52 -8.62 -12.31 0.29
CA THR A 52 -7.47 -13.20 0.04
C THR A 52 -6.77 -12.94 -1.30
N MET A 53 -7.28 -12.01 -2.10
CA MET A 53 -6.67 -11.65 -3.38
C MET A 53 -5.40 -10.83 -3.17
N GLY A 54 -4.31 -11.25 -3.80
CA GLY A 54 -3.08 -10.45 -3.88
C GLY A 54 -3.24 -9.18 -4.70
N GLY A 55 -2.27 -8.27 -4.58
CA GLY A 55 -2.27 -7.01 -5.33
C GLY A 55 -3.33 -6.01 -4.86
N THR A 56 -3.94 -5.31 -5.80
CA THR A 56 -5.00 -4.33 -5.55
C THR A 56 -6.02 -4.31 -6.70
N ILE A 57 -7.30 -4.28 -6.35
CA ILE A 57 -8.40 -4.18 -7.34
C ILE A 57 -8.49 -2.80 -8.01
N LEU A 58 -7.78 -1.81 -7.48
CA LEU A 58 -7.74 -0.44 -8.00
C LEU A 58 -6.48 -0.14 -8.81
N GLY A 59 -5.55 -1.08 -8.90
CA GLY A 59 -4.25 -0.83 -9.51
C GLY A 59 -3.36 0.04 -8.64
N THR A 60 -2.17 0.32 -9.14
CA THR A 60 -1.19 1.20 -8.49
C THR A 60 -0.22 1.76 -9.53
N SER A 61 0.26 2.98 -9.28
CA SER A 61 1.31 3.61 -10.07
C SER A 61 2.39 4.21 -9.18
N ARG A 62 3.59 4.35 -9.72
CA ARG A 62 4.67 4.99 -9.01
C ARG A 62 4.68 6.49 -9.33
N GLN A 63 4.28 7.29 -8.35
CA GLN A 63 4.34 8.75 -8.42
C GLN A 63 5.32 9.25 -7.33
N PRO A 64 6.59 9.54 -7.67
CA PRO A 64 7.57 9.96 -6.68
C PRO A 64 7.18 11.28 -6.03
N PHE A 65 7.21 11.36 -4.69
CA PHE A 65 6.88 12.57 -3.93
C PHE A 65 7.68 13.79 -4.40
N LYS A 66 8.98 13.60 -4.69
CA LYS A 66 9.87 14.68 -5.15
C LYS A 66 9.39 15.35 -6.45
N LEU A 67 8.62 14.64 -7.27
CA LEU A 67 8.11 15.10 -8.55
C LEU A 67 6.65 15.62 -8.48
N MET A 68 6.04 15.66 -7.30
CA MET A 68 4.65 16.09 -7.17
C MET A 68 4.46 17.58 -7.44
N ARG A 69 5.44 18.41 -7.08
CA ARG A 69 5.42 19.86 -7.35
C ARG A 69 6.15 20.24 -8.66
N VAL A 70 6.62 19.25 -9.40
CA VAL A 70 7.25 19.47 -10.71
C VAL A 70 6.19 19.32 -11.79
N VAL A 71 6.02 20.37 -12.57
CA VAL A 71 5.15 20.35 -13.76
C VAL A 71 5.71 19.31 -14.74
N ASP A 72 4.87 18.42 -15.23
CA ASP A 72 5.29 17.39 -16.16
C ASP A 72 5.48 17.93 -17.60
N GLU A 73 5.93 17.07 -18.50
CA GLU A 73 6.14 17.40 -19.93
C GLU A 73 4.87 17.89 -20.61
N ASN A 74 3.70 17.56 -20.08
CA ASN A 74 2.39 17.99 -20.56
C ASN A 74 1.90 19.28 -19.88
N SER A 75 2.77 20.01 -19.18
CA SER A 75 2.45 21.24 -18.44
C SER A 75 1.37 21.06 -17.34
N VAL A 76 1.24 19.85 -16.79
CA VAL A 76 0.28 19.55 -15.73
C VAL A 76 0.90 19.81 -14.36
N ASP A 77 0.32 20.75 -13.61
CA ASP A 77 0.52 20.86 -12.17
C ASP A 77 -0.28 19.74 -11.49
N LYS A 78 0.44 18.72 -11.01
CA LYS A 78 -0.17 17.51 -10.43
C LYS A 78 -0.96 17.81 -9.16
N VAL A 79 -0.50 18.74 -8.33
CA VAL A 79 -1.17 19.09 -7.08
C VAL A 79 -2.48 19.81 -7.38
N GLU A 80 -2.47 20.80 -8.25
CA GLU A 80 -3.68 21.50 -8.66
C GLU A 80 -4.66 20.59 -9.42
N ALA A 81 -4.15 19.68 -10.25
CA ALA A 81 -4.99 18.68 -10.93
C ALA A 81 -5.70 17.76 -9.92
N MET A 82 -5.00 17.28 -8.90
CA MET A 82 -5.59 16.46 -7.84
C MET A 82 -6.65 17.22 -7.04
N LYS A 83 -6.39 18.49 -6.68
CA LYS A 83 -7.35 19.38 -6.00
C LYS A 83 -8.60 19.60 -6.84
N LYS A 84 -8.42 19.88 -8.13
CA LYS A 84 -9.52 20.08 -9.08
C LYS A 84 -10.40 18.82 -9.19
N ASN A 85 -9.78 17.66 -9.34
CA ASN A 85 -10.52 16.39 -9.46
C ASN A 85 -11.20 16.01 -8.13
N TYR A 86 -10.56 16.24 -6.98
CA TYR A 86 -11.18 16.06 -5.67
C TYR A 86 -12.49 16.86 -5.56
N LYS A 87 -12.46 18.15 -5.90
CA LYS A 87 -13.63 19.01 -5.90
C LYS A 87 -14.67 18.60 -6.95
N LYS A 88 -14.23 18.28 -8.18
CA LYS A 88 -15.11 17.85 -9.27
C LYS A 88 -15.89 16.59 -8.94
N LEU A 89 -15.26 15.65 -8.23
CA LEU A 89 -15.87 14.40 -7.78
C LEU A 89 -16.75 14.56 -6.54
N GLY A 90 -16.75 15.74 -5.91
CA GLY A 90 -17.51 16.00 -4.68
C GLY A 90 -17.05 15.13 -3.51
N LEU A 91 -15.75 14.84 -3.42
CA LEU A 91 -15.23 13.99 -2.35
C LEU A 91 -15.23 14.71 -1.01
N ASP A 92 -15.77 14.09 0.03
CA ASP A 92 -15.71 14.58 1.40
C ASP A 92 -14.40 14.20 2.09
N CYS A 93 -13.85 13.05 1.72
CA CYS A 93 -12.61 12.54 2.28
C CYS A 93 -11.86 11.66 1.25
N LEU A 94 -10.54 11.75 1.27
CA LEU A 94 -9.65 10.88 0.50
C LEU A 94 -8.98 9.89 1.44
N VAL A 95 -9.23 8.60 1.27
CA VAL A 95 -8.55 7.52 2.00
C VAL A 95 -7.39 7.01 1.17
N VAL A 96 -6.17 7.11 1.71
CA VAL A 96 -4.93 6.80 1.00
C VAL A 96 -4.21 5.64 1.68
N LEU A 97 -3.83 4.62 0.90
CA LEU A 97 -3.11 3.45 1.39
C LEU A 97 -1.73 3.37 0.73
N GLY A 98 -0.68 3.35 1.53
CA GLY A 98 0.66 3.19 0.95
C GLY A 98 1.80 3.37 1.94
N GLY A 99 3.02 3.30 1.39
CA GLY A 99 4.27 3.47 2.13
C GLY A 99 4.69 4.94 2.28
N ASN A 100 5.94 5.15 2.67
CA ASN A 100 6.49 6.46 3.04
C ASN A 100 6.25 7.55 1.97
N GLY A 101 6.51 7.25 0.69
CA GLY A 101 6.27 8.21 -0.40
C GLY A 101 4.80 8.62 -0.51
N THR A 102 3.89 7.66 -0.39
CA THR A 102 2.44 7.88 -0.41
C THR A 102 2.00 8.73 0.78
N GLN A 103 2.52 8.46 1.99
CA GLN A 103 2.22 9.22 3.20
C GLN A 103 2.67 10.69 3.08
N LYS A 104 3.85 10.94 2.51
CA LYS A 104 4.34 12.30 2.24
C LYS A 104 3.43 13.06 1.29
N THR A 105 2.96 12.42 0.22
CA THR A 105 2.01 13.04 -0.71
C THR A 105 0.64 13.26 -0.05
N ALA A 106 0.17 12.34 0.78
CA ALA A 106 -1.06 12.53 1.55
C ALA A 106 -0.97 13.74 2.48
N ASN A 107 0.16 13.92 3.18
CA ASN A 107 0.38 15.09 4.01
C ASN A 107 0.42 16.39 3.19
N LEU A 108 1.07 16.37 2.02
CA LEU A 108 1.06 17.50 1.09
C LEU A 108 -0.38 17.91 0.72
N LEU A 109 -1.23 16.95 0.34
CA LEU A 109 -2.62 17.23 0.00
C LEU A 109 -3.42 17.76 1.18
N ARG A 110 -3.13 17.28 2.40
CA ARG A 110 -3.72 17.81 3.63
C ARG A 110 -3.33 19.28 3.85
N GLU A 111 -2.05 19.62 3.64
CA GLU A 111 -1.55 21.01 3.72
C GLU A 111 -2.20 21.90 2.66
N GLU A 112 -2.55 21.37 1.50
CA GLU A 112 -3.30 22.04 0.44
C GLU A 112 -4.82 22.13 0.73
N GLY A 113 -5.27 21.70 1.90
CA GLY A 113 -6.64 21.85 2.38
C GLY A 113 -7.59 20.72 2.01
N LEU A 114 -7.11 19.56 1.55
CA LEU A 114 -7.95 18.40 1.33
C LEU A 114 -8.13 17.62 2.64
N ASN A 115 -9.31 17.05 2.83
CA ASN A 115 -9.55 16.09 3.92
C ASN A 115 -8.96 14.72 3.53
N VAL A 116 -7.88 14.30 4.18
CA VAL A 116 -7.14 13.09 3.83
C VAL A 116 -6.92 12.23 5.07
N VAL A 117 -7.32 10.97 4.99
CA VAL A 117 -6.98 9.92 5.97
C VAL A 117 -6.01 8.97 5.32
N SER A 118 -4.86 8.75 5.94
CA SER A 118 -3.85 7.86 5.38
C SER A 118 -3.64 6.62 6.25
N LEU A 119 -3.50 5.46 5.57
CA LEU A 119 -3.35 4.17 6.18
C LEU A 119 -1.97 3.59 5.84
N PRO A 120 -1.20 3.15 6.86
CA PRO A 120 0.18 2.70 6.68
C PRO A 120 0.23 1.31 6.04
N LYS A 121 0.49 1.22 4.73
CA LYS A 121 0.65 -0.04 4.00
C LYS A 121 2.06 -0.15 3.44
N THR A 122 2.83 -1.06 3.97
CA THR A 122 4.13 -1.47 3.45
C THR A 122 4.48 -2.87 3.97
N ILE A 123 5.33 -3.61 3.26
CA ILE A 123 5.89 -4.88 3.73
C ILE A 123 7.16 -4.67 4.57
N ASP A 124 7.71 -3.47 4.61
CA ASP A 124 8.99 -3.16 5.25
C ASP A 124 8.85 -2.82 6.73
N ASN A 125 7.64 -2.50 7.19
CA ASN A 125 7.33 -2.03 8.55
C ASN A 125 8.23 -0.86 8.98
N ASP A 126 8.45 0.10 8.09
CA ASP A 126 9.41 1.19 8.21
C ASP A 126 8.75 2.57 8.35
N LEU A 127 7.46 2.62 8.66
CA LEU A 127 6.75 3.88 8.88
C LEU A 127 6.81 4.30 10.34
N TRP A 128 7.36 5.47 10.59
CA TRP A 128 7.46 6.05 11.92
C TRP A 128 6.09 6.25 12.56
N GLY A 129 5.99 5.96 13.87
CA GLY A 129 4.73 6.09 14.61
C GLY A 129 3.73 4.95 14.37
N THR A 130 4.15 3.87 13.71
CA THR A 130 3.32 2.70 13.43
C THR A 130 3.98 1.45 13.98
N ASP A 131 3.28 0.67 14.81
CA ASP A 131 3.80 -0.58 15.35
C ASP A 131 3.87 -1.67 14.28
N LYS A 132 2.79 -1.81 13.51
CA LYS A 132 2.69 -2.77 12.39
C LYS A 132 1.98 -2.14 11.21
N THR A 133 2.62 -2.23 10.04
CA THR A 133 2.02 -1.78 8.78
C THR A 133 1.18 -2.87 8.14
N PHE A 134 0.13 -2.49 7.42
CA PHE A 134 -0.70 -3.43 6.66
C PHE A 134 0.13 -4.13 5.59
N GLY A 135 0.10 -5.46 5.58
CA GLY A 135 0.86 -6.30 4.66
C GLY A 135 2.19 -6.82 5.20
N PHE A 136 2.74 -6.26 6.28
CA PHE A 136 4.00 -6.74 6.87
C PHE A 136 3.87 -8.18 7.37
N GLN A 137 2.91 -8.47 8.24
CA GLN A 137 2.74 -9.81 8.78
C GLN A 137 2.49 -10.86 7.70
N SER A 138 1.65 -10.53 6.70
CA SER A 138 1.41 -11.42 5.56
C SER A 138 2.69 -11.71 4.76
N ALA A 139 3.57 -10.72 4.62
CA ALA A 139 4.84 -10.92 3.95
C ALA A 139 5.78 -11.82 4.77
N VAL A 140 5.81 -11.65 6.11
CA VAL A 140 6.56 -12.52 7.02
C VAL A 140 6.08 -13.98 6.91
N ASP A 141 4.78 -14.19 6.99
CA ASP A 141 4.19 -15.55 6.97
C ASP A 141 4.48 -16.25 5.63
N ILE A 142 4.36 -15.55 4.50
CA ILE A 142 4.67 -16.10 3.19
C ILE A 142 6.16 -16.42 3.07
N ALA A 143 7.04 -15.52 3.50
CA ALA A 143 8.49 -15.76 3.45
C ALA A 143 8.88 -16.97 4.31
N THR A 144 8.31 -17.09 5.51
CA THR A 144 8.54 -18.22 6.41
C THR A 144 8.12 -19.54 5.77
N ASN A 145 6.92 -19.59 5.18
CA ASN A 145 6.44 -20.80 4.50
C ASN A 145 7.33 -21.23 3.32
N VAL A 146 7.80 -20.27 2.52
CA VAL A 146 8.72 -20.55 1.40
C VAL A 146 10.06 -21.09 1.91
N ILE A 147 10.61 -20.52 2.98
CA ILE A 147 11.86 -21.00 3.61
C ILE A 147 11.69 -22.41 4.16
N ASP A 148 10.56 -22.71 4.80
CA ASP A 148 10.27 -24.06 5.30
C ASP A 148 10.23 -25.10 4.17
N CYS A 149 9.69 -24.76 3.02
CA CYS A 149 9.71 -25.63 1.83
C CYS A 149 11.16 -25.92 1.35
N ILE A 150 12.03 -24.92 1.38
CA ILE A 150 13.44 -25.08 0.98
C ILE A 150 14.19 -25.94 1.97
N HIS A 151 13.88 -25.82 3.28
CA HIS A 151 14.53 -26.60 4.33
C HIS A 151 14.38 -28.13 4.12
N SER A 152 13.22 -28.59 3.67
CA SER A 152 12.98 -30.01 3.36
C SER A 152 13.96 -30.51 2.28
N THR A 153 14.15 -29.74 1.22
CA THR A 153 15.09 -30.11 0.14
C THR A 153 16.53 -30.05 0.61
N ALA A 154 16.89 -29.05 1.41
CA ALA A 154 18.22 -28.90 1.99
C ALA A 154 18.60 -30.16 2.80
N THR A 155 17.72 -30.56 3.70
CA THR A 155 17.93 -31.73 4.56
C THR A 155 18.04 -33.04 3.75
N SER A 156 17.14 -33.24 2.78
CA SER A 156 17.12 -34.48 1.98
C SER A 156 18.35 -34.67 1.12
N HIS A 157 18.96 -33.62 0.65
CA HIS A 157 20.12 -33.65 -0.25
C HIS A 157 21.44 -33.21 0.38
N GLY A 158 21.45 -32.87 1.68
CA GLY A 158 22.66 -32.32 2.33
C GLY A 158 23.16 -31.02 1.70
N ARG A 159 22.27 -30.21 1.13
CA ARG A 159 22.61 -28.96 0.44
C ARG A 159 22.53 -27.75 1.36
N VAL A 160 23.40 -26.78 1.14
CA VAL A 160 23.34 -25.46 1.76
C VAL A 160 22.64 -24.50 0.79
N PHE A 161 21.63 -23.78 1.30
CA PHE A 161 20.91 -22.76 0.58
C PHE A 161 21.14 -21.39 1.20
N ILE A 162 21.43 -20.41 0.36
CA ILE A 162 21.50 -19.00 0.77
C ILE A 162 20.24 -18.32 0.23
N ILE A 163 19.44 -17.75 1.12
CA ILE A 163 18.15 -17.13 0.77
C ILE A 163 18.27 -15.63 1.05
N GLU A 164 18.14 -14.83 0.01
CA GLU A 164 18.03 -13.38 0.13
C GLU A 164 16.55 -12.98 0.26
N VAL A 165 16.22 -12.22 1.31
CA VAL A 165 14.87 -11.72 1.56
C VAL A 165 14.90 -10.20 1.49
N MET A 166 14.08 -9.63 0.60
CA MET A 166 13.93 -8.20 0.48
C MET A 166 12.89 -7.70 1.49
N ALA A 167 13.33 -7.05 2.53
CA ALA A 167 12.60 -6.09 3.37
C ALA A 167 13.44 -5.72 4.58
N HIS A 168 13.41 -4.47 4.99
CA HIS A 168 14.30 -3.91 6.01
C HIS A 168 14.18 -4.59 7.39
N THR A 169 13.00 -5.11 7.74
CA THR A 169 12.71 -5.67 9.06
C THR A 169 12.21 -7.12 9.02
N LEU A 170 11.91 -7.67 7.83
CA LEU A 170 11.28 -8.97 7.67
C LEU A 170 12.15 -10.11 8.25
N CYS A 171 13.45 -10.04 8.08
CA CYS A 171 14.40 -11.04 8.54
C CYS A 171 14.45 -11.19 10.07
N ARG A 172 14.17 -10.13 10.85
CA ARG A 172 14.16 -10.19 12.32
C ARG A 172 13.02 -11.02 12.89
N TYR A 173 11.94 -11.21 12.15
CA TYR A 173 10.74 -11.92 12.62
C TYR A 173 10.65 -13.36 12.12
N CYS A 174 11.46 -13.73 11.15
CA CYS A 174 11.56 -15.12 10.68
C CYS A 174 12.36 -15.95 11.69
N ARG A 175 11.71 -16.53 12.71
CA ARG A 175 12.33 -17.29 13.82
C ARG A 175 13.08 -18.56 13.38
N ARG A 176 12.94 -18.98 12.12
CA ARG A 176 13.56 -20.23 11.59
C ARG A 176 14.79 -19.97 10.73
N CYS A 177 15.10 -18.74 10.39
CA CYS A 177 16.36 -18.41 9.75
C CYS A 177 17.45 -18.41 10.82
N GLY A 178 18.24 -19.45 10.87
CA GLY A 178 19.54 -19.42 11.55
C GLY A 178 20.51 -18.53 10.76
N TYR A 179 20.21 -17.23 10.67
CA TYR A 179 20.92 -16.30 9.82
C TYR A 179 21.53 -15.14 10.61
N TYR A 180 22.81 -14.90 10.36
CA TYR A 180 23.52 -13.68 10.75
C TYR A 180 23.18 -12.55 9.78
N PRO A 181 22.65 -11.41 10.23
CA PRO A 181 22.48 -10.26 9.37
C PRO A 181 23.85 -9.72 8.95
N TYR A 182 24.15 -9.78 7.66
CA TYR A 182 25.28 -9.03 7.11
C TYR A 182 24.96 -7.53 7.24
N PRO A 183 25.78 -6.73 7.88
CA PRO A 183 25.58 -5.30 7.86
C PRO A 183 25.78 -4.82 6.41
N ARG A 184 24.77 -4.20 5.81
CA ARG A 184 25.00 -3.44 4.58
C ARG A 184 25.91 -2.28 4.95
N ASN A 185 27.15 -2.36 4.53
CA ASN A 185 28.03 -1.20 4.50
C ASN A 185 27.39 -0.19 3.55
N SER A 186 27.04 0.98 4.12
CA SER A 186 26.70 2.18 3.39
C SER A 186 27.88 2.51 2.45
N VAL A 187 27.64 2.45 1.14
CA VAL A 187 28.42 3.16 0.14
C VAL A 187 27.61 4.34 -0.33
#